data_c4f5953267a6cf89ef4be83a81ca6b5a
#
_entry.id   c4f5953267a6cf89ef4be83a81ca6b5a
#
_cell.length_a   1.000
_cell.length_b   1.000
_cell.length_c   1.000
_cell.angle_alpha   90.00
_cell.angle_beta   90.00
_cell.angle_gamma   90.00
#
_symmetry.space_group_name_H-M   'P 1'
#
loop_
_entity.id
_entity.type
_entity.pdbx_description
1 polymer ?
#
loop_
_entity_poly.entity_id
_entity_poly.type
_entity_poly.pdbx_seq_one_letter_code
_entity_poly.pdbx_strand_id
1 'polypeptide(L)'
;MAWVNGQQQHSLSISDRATQYGDGCFTTILVIDGLPQLWDFHLQRLQDTLAYFAISAPNWQHITQEVFVLAQKFKEKGGIKILISRGSGGRGYSGQDCSQTQVIITTFAWPEHYSQWQQQGICLGVCSQRLGLSPMLAGWKHLNRLEQVLLKQEIEDNHWLDGLVLDLNGNITETSVANIFWRKGCKVFTPTLKFAGVHGVMRRKVIELIQTLPYQLEFIDAPIEEIMGAEEVFITNALMSLVPINQIENQTFHQRQLLNALIKGLTAC
;
A
#
# COMPACT_ATOMS: atom_id res chain seq x y z
N MET A 1 -19.90 -0.03 -5.69
CA MET A 1 -20.27 -0.49 -7.05
C MET A 1 -19.04 -1.10 -7.70
N ALA A 2 -19.21 -2.06 -8.62
CA ALA A 2 -18.08 -2.70 -9.29
C ALA A 2 -18.26 -2.69 -10.81
N TRP A 3 -17.17 -2.51 -11.53
CA TRP A 3 -17.09 -2.55 -12.99
C TRP A 3 -16.02 -3.57 -13.38
N VAL A 4 -16.34 -4.41 -14.34
CA VAL A 4 -15.42 -5.38 -14.93
C VAL A 4 -15.29 -5.05 -16.42
N ASN A 5 -14.09 -4.69 -16.85
CA ASN A 5 -13.81 -4.24 -18.22
C ASN A 5 -14.78 -3.15 -18.72
N GLY A 6 -15.07 -2.15 -17.85
CA GLY A 6 -15.95 -1.02 -18.17
C GLY A 6 -17.45 -1.31 -18.04
N GLN A 7 -17.87 -2.55 -17.77
CA GLN A 7 -19.27 -2.93 -17.58
C GLN A 7 -19.60 -3.13 -16.11
N GLN A 8 -20.71 -2.59 -15.64
CA GLN A 8 -21.13 -2.79 -14.25
C GLN A 8 -21.53 -4.25 -14.03
N GLN A 9 -20.82 -4.94 -13.14
CA GLN A 9 -21.02 -6.35 -12.82
C GLN A 9 -20.80 -6.61 -11.33
N HIS A 10 -21.38 -7.72 -10.83
CA HIS A 10 -21.25 -8.16 -9.43
C HIS A 10 -20.66 -9.57 -9.31
N SER A 11 -20.17 -10.15 -10.41
CA SER A 11 -19.62 -11.49 -10.45
C SER A 11 -18.35 -11.54 -11.30
N LEU A 12 -17.45 -12.43 -10.94
CA LEU A 12 -16.27 -12.79 -11.70
C LEU A 12 -16.37 -14.31 -12.00
N SER A 13 -15.80 -14.75 -13.12
CA SER A 13 -15.74 -16.17 -13.45
C SER A 13 -14.97 -16.94 -12.37
N ILE A 14 -15.48 -18.09 -11.95
CA ILE A 14 -14.77 -19.01 -11.05
C ILE A 14 -13.49 -19.56 -11.69
N SER A 15 -13.38 -19.52 -13.03
CA SER A 15 -12.18 -19.91 -13.78
C SER A 15 -11.17 -18.77 -13.92
N ASP A 16 -11.47 -17.56 -13.40
CA ASP A 16 -10.50 -16.46 -13.37
C ASP A 16 -9.32 -16.81 -12.46
N ARG A 17 -8.12 -16.54 -12.94
CA ARG A 17 -6.88 -16.90 -12.23
C ARG A 17 -6.66 -16.08 -10.95
N ALA A 18 -7.33 -14.93 -10.80
CA ALA A 18 -7.34 -14.23 -9.52
C ALA A 18 -8.00 -15.06 -8.41
N THR A 19 -9.09 -15.78 -8.74
CA THR A 19 -9.82 -16.62 -7.77
C THR A 19 -9.09 -17.93 -7.48
N GLN A 20 -8.37 -18.48 -8.47
CA GLN A 20 -7.69 -19.77 -8.33
C GLN A 20 -6.29 -19.68 -7.75
N TYR A 21 -5.54 -18.64 -8.11
CA TYR A 21 -4.09 -18.54 -7.81
C TYR A 21 -3.68 -17.17 -7.27
N GLY A 22 -4.57 -16.19 -7.19
CA GLY A 22 -4.18 -14.81 -6.92
C GLY A 22 -3.28 -14.23 -8.01
N ASP A 23 -3.42 -14.70 -9.27
CA ASP A 23 -2.59 -14.31 -10.42
C ASP A 23 -3.00 -12.95 -10.95
N GLY A 24 -2.44 -11.91 -10.33
CA GLY A 24 -2.76 -10.52 -10.61
C GLY A 24 -2.25 -9.56 -9.55
N CYS A 25 -2.66 -8.31 -9.68
CA CYS A 25 -2.26 -7.22 -8.77
C CYS A 25 -3.41 -6.27 -8.50
N PHE A 26 -3.19 -5.34 -7.56
CA PHE A 26 -4.17 -4.29 -7.29
C PHE A 26 -3.53 -2.99 -6.86
N THR A 27 -4.31 -1.92 -6.95
CA THR A 27 -3.97 -0.62 -6.36
C THR A 27 -5.20 -0.02 -5.70
N THR A 28 -4.98 0.82 -4.68
CA THR A 28 -6.04 1.53 -3.96
C THR A 28 -5.71 3.00 -3.97
N ILE A 29 -6.61 3.82 -4.47
CA ILE A 29 -6.40 5.22 -4.82
C ILE A 29 -7.30 6.07 -3.95
N LEU A 30 -6.73 7.09 -3.31
CA LEU A 30 -7.50 8.15 -2.66
C LEU A 30 -8.07 9.08 -3.74
N VAL A 31 -9.33 9.43 -3.59
CA VAL A 31 -9.98 10.49 -4.36
C VAL A 31 -10.27 11.66 -3.43
N ILE A 32 -9.93 12.88 -3.87
CA ILE A 32 -10.26 14.13 -3.17
C ILE A 32 -10.88 15.07 -4.21
N ASP A 33 -12.07 15.59 -3.89
CA ASP A 33 -12.79 16.57 -4.73
C ASP A 33 -12.90 16.13 -6.22
N GLY A 34 -13.21 14.85 -6.42
CA GLY A 34 -13.35 14.27 -7.74
C GLY A 34 -12.04 13.95 -8.48
N LEU A 35 -10.89 14.12 -7.84
CA LEU A 35 -9.58 13.88 -8.46
C LEU A 35 -8.86 12.68 -7.81
N PRO A 36 -8.43 11.68 -8.61
CA PRO A 36 -7.62 10.57 -8.10
C PRO A 36 -6.21 11.05 -7.74
N GLN A 37 -5.82 10.87 -6.48
CA GLN A 37 -4.53 11.32 -5.99
C GLN A 37 -3.39 10.40 -6.44
N LEU A 38 -2.24 10.97 -6.80
CA LEU A 38 -1.03 10.25 -7.23
C LEU A 38 -1.31 9.25 -8.38
N TRP A 39 -2.21 9.60 -9.30
CA TRP A 39 -2.64 8.70 -10.38
C TRP A 39 -1.47 8.14 -11.18
N ASP A 40 -0.51 8.96 -11.58
CA ASP A 40 0.63 8.53 -12.39
C ASP A 40 1.48 7.47 -11.66
N PHE A 41 1.65 7.58 -10.35
CA PHE A 41 2.36 6.58 -9.55
C PHE A 41 1.58 5.27 -9.45
N HIS A 42 0.26 5.35 -9.34
CA HIS A 42 -0.60 4.17 -9.35
C HIS A 42 -0.57 3.46 -10.69
N LEU A 43 -0.68 4.22 -11.79
CA LEU A 43 -0.61 3.71 -13.15
C LEU A 43 0.75 3.05 -13.42
N GLN A 44 1.84 3.71 -13.09
CA GLN A 44 3.19 3.17 -13.26
C GLN A 44 3.37 1.86 -12.49
N ARG A 45 2.93 1.80 -11.20
CA ARG A 45 3.01 0.58 -10.41
C ARG A 45 2.22 -0.58 -11.04
N LEU A 46 1.03 -0.32 -11.58
CA LEU A 46 0.26 -1.35 -12.28
C LEU A 46 1.00 -1.83 -13.53
N GLN A 47 1.52 -0.92 -14.33
CA GLN A 47 2.28 -1.24 -15.54
C GLN A 47 3.52 -2.09 -15.22
N ASP A 48 4.32 -1.66 -14.26
CA ASP A 48 5.53 -2.37 -13.84
C ASP A 48 5.19 -3.76 -13.29
N THR A 49 4.11 -3.87 -12.49
CA THR A 49 3.68 -5.16 -11.92
C THR A 49 3.22 -6.13 -13.02
N LEU A 50 2.42 -5.66 -13.98
CA LEU A 50 1.97 -6.52 -15.08
C LEU A 50 3.14 -6.96 -15.97
N ALA A 51 4.09 -6.06 -16.23
CA ALA A 51 5.30 -6.40 -16.99
C ALA A 51 6.13 -7.47 -16.26
N TYR A 52 6.33 -7.32 -14.95
CA TYR A 52 7.07 -8.29 -14.14
C TYR A 52 6.39 -9.66 -14.08
N PHE A 53 5.06 -9.70 -13.94
CA PHE A 53 4.28 -10.95 -13.91
C PHE A 53 3.98 -11.51 -15.31
N ALA A 54 4.46 -10.87 -16.38
CA ALA A 54 4.14 -11.22 -17.76
C ALA A 54 2.62 -11.37 -17.99
N ILE A 55 1.84 -10.42 -17.46
CA ILE A 55 0.39 -10.29 -17.69
C ILE A 55 0.20 -9.28 -18.84
N SER A 56 -0.64 -9.62 -19.81
CA SER A 56 -0.94 -8.75 -20.95
C SER A 56 -1.49 -7.41 -20.49
N ALA A 57 -0.94 -6.32 -21.03
CA ALA A 57 -1.38 -4.98 -20.66
C ALA A 57 -2.82 -4.71 -21.19
N PRO A 58 -3.70 -4.18 -20.34
CA PRO A 58 -5.02 -3.71 -20.79
C PRO A 58 -4.90 -2.35 -21.49
N ASN A 59 -6.01 -1.83 -21.99
CA ASN A 59 -6.06 -0.47 -22.55
C ASN A 59 -5.96 0.57 -21.41
N TRP A 60 -4.75 1.09 -21.17
CA TRP A 60 -4.47 2.05 -20.11
C TRP A 60 -5.21 3.39 -20.28
N GLN A 61 -5.41 3.83 -21.52
CA GLN A 61 -6.16 5.07 -21.80
C GLN A 61 -7.61 4.93 -21.35
N HIS A 62 -8.23 3.78 -21.67
CA HIS A 62 -9.60 3.49 -21.25
C HIS A 62 -9.72 3.43 -19.73
N ILE A 63 -8.80 2.71 -19.04
CA ILE A 63 -8.78 2.63 -17.58
C ILE A 63 -8.63 4.03 -16.97
N THR A 64 -7.72 4.84 -17.49
CA THR A 64 -7.53 6.22 -17.01
C THR A 64 -8.82 7.02 -17.11
N GLN A 65 -9.48 7.01 -18.27
CA GLN A 65 -10.75 7.69 -18.46
C GLN A 65 -11.82 7.22 -17.48
N GLU A 66 -11.96 5.89 -17.30
CA GLU A 66 -12.92 5.30 -16.38
C GLU A 66 -12.65 5.71 -14.92
N VAL A 67 -11.39 5.70 -14.47
CA VAL A 67 -10.99 6.14 -13.13
C VAL A 67 -11.37 7.59 -12.88
N PHE A 68 -11.08 8.49 -13.83
CA PHE A 68 -11.43 9.91 -13.67
C PHE A 68 -12.95 10.13 -13.67
N VAL A 69 -13.72 9.43 -14.51
CA VAL A 69 -15.19 9.49 -14.50
C VAL A 69 -15.75 8.98 -13.17
N LEU A 70 -15.21 7.89 -12.63
CA LEU A 70 -15.64 7.35 -11.34
C LEU A 70 -15.23 8.24 -10.17
N ALA A 71 -14.08 8.88 -10.24
CA ALA A 71 -13.60 9.82 -9.22
C ALA A 71 -14.55 11.02 -9.06
N GLN A 72 -15.10 11.55 -10.15
CA GLN A 72 -16.05 12.68 -10.13
C GLN A 72 -17.33 12.41 -9.33
N LYS A 73 -17.62 11.16 -8.97
CA LYS A 73 -18.75 10.81 -8.08
C LYS A 73 -18.52 11.20 -6.62
N PHE A 74 -17.29 11.49 -6.23
CA PHE A 74 -16.95 11.89 -4.87
C PHE A 74 -16.81 13.40 -4.79
N LYS A 75 -17.67 14.02 -3.96
CA LYS A 75 -17.64 15.48 -3.71
C LYS A 75 -16.56 15.89 -2.71
N GLU A 76 -16.15 14.95 -1.85
CA GLU A 76 -15.14 15.13 -0.85
C GLU A 76 -14.10 14.01 -0.99
N LYS A 77 -13.98 13.16 0.02
CA LYS A 77 -13.03 12.02 -0.01
C LYS A 77 -13.74 10.74 -0.39
N GLY A 78 -13.05 9.93 -1.18
CA GLY A 78 -13.49 8.59 -1.57
C GLY A 78 -12.33 7.68 -1.88
N GLY A 79 -12.63 6.45 -2.26
CA GLY A 79 -11.64 5.48 -2.66
C GLY A 79 -12.00 4.75 -3.94
N ILE A 80 -10.99 4.49 -4.77
CA ILE A 80 -11.08 3.62 -5.94
C ILE A 80 -10.07 2.49 -5.77
N LYS A 81 -10.50 1.25 -5.95
CA LYS A 81 -9.62 0.08 -6.02
C LYS A 81 -9.67 -0.49 -7.42
N ILE A 82 -8.50 -0.65 -8.02
CA ILE A 82 -8.32 -1.34 -9.30
C ILE A 82 -7.64 -2.67 -8.99
N LEU A 83 -8.25 -3.76 -9.44
CA LEU A 83 -7.69 -5.09 -9.41
C LEU A 83 -7.54 -5.55 -10.86
N ILE A 84 -6.40 -6.12 -11.20
CA ILE A 84 -6.11 -6.66 -12.53
C ILE A 84 -5.69 -8.11 -12.38
N SER A 85 -6.39 -9.02 -13.08
CA SER A 85 -6.03 -10.43 -13.16
C SER A 85 -5.56 -10.81 -14.57
N ARG A 86 -4.85 -11.93 -14.68
CA ARG A 86 -4.48 -12.50 -15.98
C ARG A 86 -5.71 -12.94 -16.80
N GLY A 87 -6.89 -13.07 -16.18
CA GLY A 87 -8.10 -13.60 -16.81
C GLY A 87 -8.26 -15.10 -16.62
N SER A 88 -9.11 -15.70 -17.43
CA SER A 88 -9.41 -17.14 -17.38
C SER A 88 -8.56 -17.91 -18.40
N GLY A 89 -8.29 -19.20 -18.12
CA GLY A 89 -7.54 -20.09 -19.02
C GLY A 89 -6.22 -20.57 -18.45
N GLY A 90 -5.39 -21.09 -19.33
CA GLY A 90 -4.16 -21.78 -18.92
C GLY A 90 -4.44 -23.17 -18.32
N ARG A 91 -3.37 -23.90 -18.03
CA ARG A 91 -3.44 -25.22 -17.38
C ARG A 91 -2.56 -25.23 -16.14
N GLY A 92 -3.17 -25.46 -14.96
CA GLY A 92 -2.45 -25.39 -13.70
C GLY A 92 -1.80 -24.01 -13.52
N TYR A 93 -0.51 -23.97 -13.23
CA TYR A 93 0.22 -22.69 -13.04
C TYR A 93 0.61 -22.01 -14.36
N SER A 94 0.50 -22.67 -15.51
CA SER A 94 0.81 -22.04 -16.80
C SER A 94 -0.21 -20.94 -17.11
N GLY A 95 0.28 -19.75 -17.41
CA GLY A 95 -0.51 -18.63 -17.91
C GLY A 95 -0.63 -18.57 -19.43
N GLN A 96 -0.16 -19.61 -20.16
CA GLN A 96 -0.33 -19.70 -21.61
C GLN A 96 -1.80 -19.88 -21.97
N ASP A 97 -2.21 -19.33 -23.09
CA ASP A 97 -3.58 -19.42 -23.61
C ASP A 97 -4.64 -18.84 -22.65
N CYS A 98 -4.23 -17.95 -21.73
CA CYS A 98 -5.20 -17.22 -20.93
C CYS A 98 -6.00 -16.25 -21.80
N SER A 99 -7.26 -16.07 -21.40
CA SER A 99 -8.15 -15.09 -22.00
C SER A 99 -7.66 -13.66 -21.80
N GLN A 100 -8.46 -12.72 -22.20
CA GLN A 100 -8.18 -11.30 -21.99
C GLN A 100 -8.02 -10.97 -20.48
N THR A 101 -7.00 -10.18 -20.15
CA THR A 101 -6.81 -9.58 -18.84
C THR A 101 -8.09 -8.94 -18.32
N GLN A 102 -8.47 -9.23 -17.07
CA GLN A 102 -9.65 -8.66 -16.45
C GLN A 102 -9.26 -7.45 -15.59
N VAL A 103 -9.96 -6.35 -15.78
CA VAL A 103 -9.80 -5.12 -14.97
C VAL A 103 -11.06 -4.92 -14.16
N ILE A 104 -10.94 -4.98 -12.85
CA ILE A 104 -12.04 -4.78 -11.92
C ILE A 104 -11.82 -3.45 -11.19
N ILE A 105 -12.75 -2.51 -11.35
CA ILE A 105 -12.71 -1.22 -10.65
C ILE A 105 -13.86 -1.18 -9.66
N THR A 106 -13.56 -0.87 -8.40
CA THR A 106 -14.56 -0.70 -7.35
C THR A 106 -14.40 0.64 -6.67
N THR A 107 -15.53 1.24 -6.27
CA THR A 107 -15.56 2.49 -5.50
C THR A 107 -16.06 2.21 -4.08
N PHE A 108 -15.52 2.94 -3.09
CA PHE A 108 -15.89 2.81 -1.68
C PHE A 108 -15.75 4.15 -0.94
N ALA A 109 -16.43 4.29 0.20
CA ALA A 109 -16.30 5.45 1.06
C ALA A 109 -14.89 5.49 1.70
N TRP A 110 -14.31 6.69 1.81
CA TRP A 110 -13.03 6.84 2.50
C TRP A 110 -13.21 6.53 4.01
N PRO A 111 -12.27 5.79 4.64
CA PRO A 111 -12.37 5.44 6.05
C PRO A 111 -12.21 6.69 6.95
N GLU A 112 -13.28 7.14 7.58
CA GLU A 112 -13.33 8.40 8.34
C GLU A 112 -12.35 8.44 9.52
N HIS A 113 -12.07 7.29 10.15
CA HIS A 113 -11.13 7.19 11.26
C HIS A 113 -9.70 7.62 10.89
N TYR A 114 -9.33 7.62 9.61
CA TYR A 114 -8.03 8.11 9.18
C TYR A 114 -7.82 9.60 9.47
N SER A 115 -8.88 10.41 9.51
CA SER A 115 -8.76 11.82 9.93
C SER A 115 -8.26 11.93 11.37
N GLN A 116 -8.79 11.12 12.27
CA GLN A 116 -8.36 11.08 13.66
C GLN A 116 -6.92 10.57 13.79
N TRP A 117 -6.58 9.51 13.06
CA TRP A 117 -5.22 8.96 13.05
C TRP A 117 -4.18 9.98 12.57
N GLN A 118 -4.49 10.74 11.52
CA GLN A 118 -3.62 11.79 11.01
C GLN A 118 -3.34 12.91 12.02
N GLN A 119 -4.37 13.30 12.78
CA GLN A 119 -4.28 14.40 13.76
C GLN A 119 -3.65 13.96 15.07
N GLN A 120 -4.11 12.85 15.62
CA GLN A 120 -3.76 12.39 16.96
C GLN A 120 -2.58 11.42 16.98
N GLY A 121 -2.34 10.73 15.86
CA GLY A 121 -1.44 9.58 15.80
C GLY A 121 -2.05 8.32 16.41
N ILE A 122 -1.32 7.21 16.25
CA ILE A 122 -1.74 5.91 16.78
C ILE A 122 -0.61 5.22 17.54
N CYS A 123 -0.97 4.24 18.36
CA CYS A 123 -0.04 3.28 18.93
C CYS A 123 -0.06 2.00 18.10
N LEU A 124 1.11 1.38 17.92
CA LEU A 124 1.26 0.09 17.24
C LEU A 124 1.55 -1.01 18.26
N GLY A 125 0.91 -2.16 18.09
CA GLY A 125 1.43 -3.42 18.63
C GLY A 125 2.60 -3.93 17.78
N VAL A 126 3.26 -5.00 18.24
CA VAL A 126 4.25 -5.74 17.44
C VAL A 126 3.69 -7.12 17.16
N CYS A 127 3.39 -7.43 15.90
CA CYS A 127 2.82 -8.71 15.54
C CYS A 127 3.79 -9.85 15.86
N SER A 128 3.26 -10.92 16.44
CA SER A 128 4.01 -12.16 16.69
C SER A 128 4.24 -12.93 15.39
N GLN A 129 3.28 -12.87 14.48
CA GLN A 129 3.40 -13.44 13.14
C GLN A 129 4.39 -12.65 12.29
N ARG A 130 5.11 -13.34 11.42
CA ARG A 130 6.17 -12.79 10.58
C ARG A 130 5.83 -12.93 9.11
N LEU A 131 6.21 -11.96 8.30
CA LEU A 131 6.12 -12.08 6.85
C LEU A 131 7.16 -13.08 6.33
N GLY A 132 6.71 -13.96 5.45
CA GLY A 132 7.59 -14.88 4.73
C GLY A 132 8.57 -14.15 3.82
N LEU A 133 9.77 -14.71 3.64
CA LEU A 133 10.74 -14.18 2.70
C LEU A 133 10.39 -14.65 1.29
N SER A 134 10.01 -13.74 0.42
CA SER A 134 9.68 -14.03 -0.97
C SER A 134 10.29 -13.00 -1.91
N PRO A 135 11.59 -13.13 -2.27
CA PRO A 135 12.25 -12.16 -3.17
C PRO A 135 11.54 -11.98 -4.51
N MET A 136 10.81 -13.01 -4.99
CA MET A 136 10.04 -12.92 -6.23
C MET A 136 8.79 -12.05 -6.11
N LEU A 137 8.22 -11.91 -4.91
CA LEU A 137 6.96 -11.19 -4.68
C LEU A 137 7.15 -9.91 -3.87
N ALA A 138 8.29 -9.76 -3.21
CA ALA A 138 8.61 -8.59 -2.41
C ALA A 138 8.54 -7.30 -3.24
N GLY A 139 7.98 -6.26 -2.67
CA GLY A 139 7.75 -4.97 -3.32
C GLY A 139 6.48 -4.90 -4.17
N TRP A 140 6.00 -6.02 -4.72
CA TRP A 140 4.82 -6.04 -5.59
C TRP A 140 3.50 -6.10 -4.81
N LYS A 141 2.51 -5.33 -5.27
CA LYS A 141 1.16 -5.36 -4.66
C LYS A 141 0.26 -6.39 -5.38
N HIS A 142 0.67 -7.66 -5.28
CA HIS A 142 -0.02 -8.81 -5.88
C HIS A 142 -1.30 -9.20 -5.10
N LEU A 143 -2.10 -10.13 -5.62
CA LEU A 143 -3.39 -10.54 -5.02
C LEU A 143 -3.25 -11.56 -3.87
N ASN A 144 -2.11 -12.20 -3.70
CA ASN A 144 -1.87 -13.16 -2.61
C ASN A 144 -1.63 -12.41 -1.30
N ARG A 145 -2.70 -12.14 -0.53
CA ARG A 145 -2.69 -11.31 0.70
C ARG A 145 -3.14 -12.06 1.94
N LEU A 146 -3.00 -13.39 1.95
CA LEU A 146 -3.40 -14.18 3.10
C LEU A 146 -2.57 -13.83 4.35
N GLU A 147 -1.27 -13.56 4.21
CA GLU A 147 -0.43 -13.10 5.31
C GLU A 147 -1.00 -11.83 5.96
N GLN A 148 -1.41 -10.83 5.14
CA GLN A 148 -2.00 -9.59 5.66
C GLN A 148 -3.37 -9.83 6.32
N VAL A 149 -4.14 -10.83 5.87
CA VAL A 149 -5.40 -11.23 6.52
C VAL A 149 -5.12 -11.82 7.90
N LEU A 150 -4.12 -12.69 8.03
CA LEU A 150 -3.73 -13.31 9.31
C LEU A 150 -3.16 -12.26 10.28
N LEU A 151 -2.31 -11.36 9.79
CA LEU A 151 -1.80 -10.23 10.57
C LEU A 151 -2.94 -9.33 11.07
N LYS A 152 -3.93 -9.05 10.22
CA LYS A 152 -5.09 -8.25 10.62
C LYS A 152 -5.93 -8.95 11.69
N GLN A 153 -6.08 -10.27 11.62
CA GLN A 153 -6.75 -11.04 12.66
C GLN A 153 -6.02 -10.90 14.01
N GLU A 154 -4.69 -11.06 14.04
CA GLU A 154 -3.90 -10.88 15.26
C GLU A 154 -4.06 -9.47 15.85
N ILE A 155 -4.07 -8.43 15.00
CA ILE A 155 -4.28 -7.03 15.40
C ILE A 155 -5.66 -6.85 16.03
N GLU A 156 -6.70 -7.44 15.47
CA GLU A 156 -8.07 -7.37 15.97
C GLU A 156 -8.22 -8.13 17.29
N ASP A 157 -7.64 -9.31 17.41
CA ASP A 157 -7.66 -10.12 18.64
C ASP A 157 -6.96 -9.40 19.81
N ASN A 158 -5.93 -8.60 19.53
CA ASN A 158 -5.22 -7.79 20.52
C ASN A 158 -5.82 -6.38 20.70
N HIS A 159 -6.90 -6.02 20.01
CA HIS A 159 -7.52 -4.70 20.06
C HIS A 159 -6.58 -3.54 19.69
N TRP A 160 -5.58 -3.80 18.84
CA TRP A 160 -4.69 -2.76 18.32
C TRP A 160 -5.34 -2.03 17.14
N LEU A 161 -4.93 -0.78 16.91
CA LEU A 161 -5.35 -0.05 15.71
C LEU A 161 -4.63 -0.55 14.46
N ASP A 162 -3.31 -0.80 14.58
CA ASP A 162 -2.47 -1.48 13.60
C ASP A 162 -1.26 -2.11 14.30
N GLY A 163 -0.45 -2.88 13.59
CA GLY A 163 0.69 -3.61 14.15
C GLY A 163 1.94 -3.48 13.28
N LEU A 164 3.09 -3.28 13.92
CA LEU A 164 4.40 -3.39 13.29
C LEU A 164 4.67 -4.85 12.94
N VAL A 165 5.08 -5.10 11.71
CA VAL A 165 5.35 -6.43 11.19
C VAL A 165 6.83 -6.57 10.84
N LEU A 166 7.42 -7.65 11.32
CA LEU A 166 8.79 -8.05 11.01
C LEU A 166 8.78 -9.21 10.01
N ASP A 167 9.87 -9.38 9.28
CA ASP A 167 10.09 -10.57 8.46
C ASP A 167 10.63 -11.76 9.27
N LEU A 168 10.81 -12.90 8.65
CA LEU A 168 11.37 -14.11 9.28
C LEU A 168 12.81 -13.94 9.79
N ASN A 169 13.55 -12.95 9.31
CA ASN A 169 14.89 -12.61 9.82
C ASN A 169 14.82 -11.67 11.05
N GLY A 170 13.61 -11.22 11.45
CA GLY A 170 13.41 -10.27 12.54
C GLY A 170 13.58 -8.81 12.13
N ASN A 171 13.69 -8.51 10.84
CA ASN A 171 13.82 -7.13 10.37
C ASN A 171 12.46 -6.45 10.24
N ILE A 172 12.41 -5.17 10.58
CA ILE A 172 11.26 -4.30 10.35
C ILE A 172 10.92 -4.30 8.86
N THR A 173 9.64 -4.51 8.53
CA THR A 173 9.17 -4.54 7.14
C THR A 173 8.15 -3.43 6.88
N GLU A 174 7.01 -3.51 7.47
CA GLU A 174 5.88 -2.58 7.28
C GLU A 174 4.88 -2.74 8.44
N THR A 175 3.73 -2.07 8.41
CA THR A 175 2.57 -2.47 9.22
C THR A 175 1.63 -3.36 8.40
N SER A 176 0.51 -3.78 8.96
CA SER A 176 -0.45 -4.61 8.21
C SER A 176 -0.97 -3.94 6.93
N VAL A 177 -1.00 -2.59 6.89
CA VAL A 177 -1.58 -1.82 5.77
C VAL A 177 -0.70 -0.67 5.27
N ALA A 178 0.47 -0.39 5.88
CA ALA A 178 1.24 0.82 5.60
C ALA A 178 2.76 0.60 5.67
N ASN A 179 3.50 1.37 4.89
CA ASN A 179 4.97 1.44 5.02
C ASN A 179 5.36 2.30 6.23
N ILE A 180 6.54 2.06 6.78
CA ILE A 180 7.05 2.73 7.97
C ILE A 180 8.33 3.51 7.69
N PHE A 181 8.47 4.65 8.36
CA PHE A 181 9.64 5.51 8.38
C PHE A 181 9.95 5.92 9.82
N TRP A 182 11.23 6.09 10.14
CA TRP A 182 11.67 6.64 11.41
C TRP A 182 12.87 7.57 11.24
N ARG A 183 13.06 8.48 12.18
CA ARG A 183 14.11 9.49 12.14
C ARG A 183 14.96 9.49 13.41
N LYS A 184 16.29 9.64 13.22
CA LYS A 184 17.28 9.88 14.26
C LYS A 184 18.16 11.06 13.81
N GLY A 185 18.06 12.20 14.46
CA GLY A 185 18.75 13.41 14.02
C GLY A 185 18.38 13.83 12.60
N CYS A 186 19.37 13.95 11.72
CA CYS A 186 19.16 14.24 10.30
C CYS A 186 18.96 13.02 9.41
N LYS A 187 19.04 11.79 9.96
CA LYS A 187 18.88 10.56 9.20
C LYS A 187 17.44 10.07 9.29
N VAL A 188 16.91 9.68 8.14
CA VAL A 188 15.58 9.07 7.98
C VAL A 188 15.77 7.67 7.43
N PHE A 189 15.10 6.73 8.02
CA PHE A 189 15.21 5.32 7.67
C PHE A 189 13.87 4.76 7.19
N THR A 190 13.93 3.80 6.29
CA THR A 190 12.80 2.97 5.86
C THR A 190 13.31 1.60 5.43
N PRO A 191 12.55 0.51 5.61
CA PRO A 191 12.97 -0.82 5.19
C PRO A 191 13.28 -0.91 3.69
N THR A 192 14.27 -1.78 3.32
CA THR A 192 14.63 -2.00 1.90
C THR A 192 13.52 -2.67 1.11
N LEU A 193 12.72 -3.52 1.75
CA LEU A 193 11.66 -4.35 1.17
C LEU A 193 12.16 -5.31 0.08
N LYS A 194 13.40 -5.81 0.20
CA LYS A 194 13.98 -6.77 -0.75
C LYS A 194 13.39 -8.17 -0.65
N PHE A 195 12.91 -8.55 0.53
CA PHE A 195 12.48 -9.91 0.81
C PHE A 195 10.99 -10.03 1.18
N ALA A 196 10.38 -8.96 1.67
CA ALA A 196 8.99 -8.89 2.08
C ALA A 196 8.45 -7.46 1.97
N GLY A 197 7.12 -7.28 2.09
CA GLY A 197 6.45 -5.98 2.07
C GLY A 197 6.11 -5.47 0.68
N VAL A 198 5.65 -4.21 0.61
CA VAL A 198 5.14 -3.59 -0.62
C VAL A 198 5.79 -2.22 -0.85
N HIS A 199 6.28 -1.95 -2.05
CA HIS A 199 6.68 -0.61 -2.47
C HIS A 199 5.44 0.28 -2.65
N GLY A 200 5.04 0.96 -1.56
CA GLY A 200 3.86 1.82 -1.54
C GLY A 200 3.98 3.04 -2.44
N VAL A 201 2.90 3.43 -3.09
CA VAL A 201 2.83 4.67 -3.91
C VAL A 201 3.12 5.91 -3.05
N MET A 202 2.50 5.99 -1.87
CA MET A 202 2.77 7.10 -0.94
C MET A 202 4.21 7.02 -0.37
N ARG A 203 4.74 5.81 -0.11
CA ARG A 203 6.16 5.65 0.26
C ARG A 203 7.08 6.27 -0.79
N ARG A 204 6.83 6.01 -2.08
CA ARG A 204 7.60 6.62 -3.20
C ARG A 204 7.51 8.15 -3.15
N LYS A 205 6.30 8.72 -2.97
CA LYS A 205 6.12 10.17 -2.87
C LYS A 205 6.86 10.76 -1.67
N VAL A 206 6.82 10.09 -0.52
CA VAL A 206 7.56 10.48 0.69
C VAL A 206 9.07 10.48 0.44
N ILE A 207 9.60 9.44 -0.21
CA ILE A 207 11.02 9.35 -0.58
C ILE A 207 11.43 10.56 -1.46
N GLU A 208 10.65 10.89 -2.48
CA GLU A 208 10.91 12.05 -3.35
C GLU A 208 10.90 13.37 -2.56
N LEU A 209 9.96 13.53 -1.63
CA LEU A 209 9.89 14.73 -0.78
C LEU A 209 11.07 14.82 0.19
N ILE A 210 11.49 13.71 0.83
CA ILE A 210 12.66 13.71 1.74
C ILE A 210 13.91 14.18 1.01
N GLN A 211 14.10 13.83 -0.27
CA GLN A 211 15.23 14.26 -1.08
C GLN A 211 15.30 15.80 -1.29
N THR A 212 14.19 16.51 -1.11
CA THR A 212 14.13 17.98 -1.18
C THR A 212 14.34 18.68 0.18
N LEU A 213 14.44 17.90 1.26
CA LEU A 213 14.57 18.37 2.63
C LEU A 213 16.01 18.14 3.15
N PRO A 214 16.43 18.81 4.23
CA PRO A 214 17.78 18.65 4.78
C PRO A 214 17.93 17.37 5.60
N TYR A 215 17.49 16.25 5.07
CA TYR A 215 17.58 14.93 5.68
C TYR A 215 18.31 13.93 4.76
N GLN A 216 18.96 12.95 5.36
CA GLN A 216 19.60 11.83 4.67
C GLN A 216 18.72 10.60 4.77
N LEU A 217 18.23 10.10 3.63
CA LEU A 217 17.41 8.89 3.58
C LEU A 217 18.29 7.65 3.43
N GLU A 218 18.10 6.71 4.30
CA GLU A 218 18.77 5.40 4.28
C GLU A 218 17.73 4.26 4.18
N PHE A 219 18.01 3.30 3.30
CA PHE A 219 17.21 2.07 3.17
C PHE A 219 17.94 0.96 3.91
N ILE A 220 17.34 0.41 4.95
CA ILE A 220 18.00 -0.58 5.80
C ILE A 220 17.12 -1.80 6.09
N ASP A 221 17.76 -2.93 6.30
CA ASP A 221 17.16 -4.10 6.92
C ASP A 221 17.64 -4.10 8.38
N ALA A 222 16.73 -3.85 9.32
CA ALA A 222 17.10 -3.60 10.71
C ALA A 222 16.11 -4.26 11.69
N PRO A 223 16.60 -4.75 12.83
CA PRO A 223 15.75 -5.29 13.88
C PRO A 223 14.97 -4.17 14.60
N ILE A 224 14.01 -4.57 15.43
CA ILE A 224 13.09 -3.64 16.09
C ILE A 224 13.82 -2.64 17.02
N GLU A 225 14.95 -3.03 17.59
CA GLU A 225 15.77 -2.18 18.45
C GLU A 225 16.22 -0.89 17.75
N GLU A 226 16.34 -0.95 16.43
CA GLU A 226 16.72 0.23 15.64
C GLU A 226 15.65 1.31 15.70
N ILE A 227 14.37 0.97 15.69
CA ILE A 227 13.29 1.96 15.79
C ILE A 227 13.08 2.46 17.22
N MET A 228 13.44 1.66 18.24
CA MET A 228 13.29 2.06 19.65
C MET A 228 14.13 3.28 20.03
N GLY A 229 15.22 3.56 19.30
CA GLY A 229 16.02 4.78 19.49
C GLY A 229 15.59 5.97 18.61
N ALA A 230 14.47 5.89 17.92
CA ALA A 230 14.00 6.94 17.04
C ALA A 230 13.40 8.13 17.83
N GLU A 231 13.53 9.33 17.27
CA GLU A 231 12.89 10.55 17.79
C GLU A 231 11.48 10.73 17.21
N GLU A 232 11.27 10.21 16.01
CA GLU A 232 10.04 10.36 15.24
C GLU A 232 9.78 9.12 14.41
N VAL A 233 8.55 8.61 14.45
CA VAL A 233 8.08 7.47 13.66
C VAL A 233 6.77 7.82 13.00
N PHE A 234 6.59 7.45 11.75
CA PHE A 234 5.31 7.59 11.04
C PHE A 234 5.11 6.46 10.03
N ILE A 235 3.87 6.22 9.71
CA ILE A 235 3.46 5.25 8.70
C ILE A 235 2.73 5.93 7.55
N THR A 236 2.69 5.28 6.40
CA THR A 236 2.08 5.87 5.21
C THR A 236 1.46 4.83 4.28
N ASN A 237 0.30 5.16 3.75
CA ASN A 237 -0.29 4.51 2.59
C ASN A 237 -1.07 5.50 1.73
N ALA A 238 -1.57 5.05 0.58
CA ALA A 238 -2.23 5.93 -0.39
C ALA A 238 -3.57 6.51 0.10
N LEU A 239 -4.26 5.87 1.06
CA LEU A 239 -5.55 6.33 1.56
C LEU A 239 -5.46 7.24 2.78
N MET A 240 -4.57 6.89 3.73
CA MET A 240 -4.41 7.65 4.96
C MET A 240 -3.27 8.68 4.89
N SER A 241 -2.56 8.78 3.75
CA SER A 241 -1.40 9.65 3.60
C SER A 241 -0.33 9.39 4.67
N LEU A 242 -0.12 10.29 5.60
CA LEU A 242 0.87 10.22 6.68
C LEU A 242 0.17 10.14 8.04
N VAL A 243 0.56 9.18 8.86
CA VAL A 243 0.04 9.02 10.23
C VAL A 243 1.22 8.90 11.20
N PRO A 244 1.31 9.78 12.20
CA PRO A 244 2.36 9.68 13.21
C PRO A 244 2.12 8.50 14.15
N ILE A 245 3.21 7.89 14.59
CA ILE A 245 3.18 6.84 15.61
C ILE A 245 3.56 7.48 16.95
N ASN A 246 2.69 7.30 17.94
CA ASN A 246 2.90 7.82 19.29
C ASN A 246 3.67 6.83 20.16
N GLN A 247 3.47 5.51 19.91
CA GLN A 247 4.05 4.47 20.74
C GLN A 247 4.17 3.16 19.97
N ILE A 248 5.25 2.44 20.21
CA ILE A 248 5.43 1.02 19.85
C ILE A 248 5.90 0.32 21.14
N GLU A 249 5.20 -0.72 21.59
CA GLU A 249 5.45 -1.38 22.87
C GLU A 249 5.50 -0.34 24.01
N ASN A 250 6.64 -0.24 24.71
CA ASN A 250 6.86 0.71 25.81
C ASN A 250 7.57 2.00 25.38
N GLN A 251 7.93 2.14 24.09
CA GLN A 251 8.65 3.29 23.58
C GLN A 251 7.68 4.32 22.98
N THR A 252 7.76 5.56 23.46
CA THR A 252 6.96 6.71 22.98
C THR A 252 7.74 7.60 22.03
N PHE A 253 7.03 8.20 21.06
CA PHE A 253 7.59 9.11 20.05
C PHE A 253 6.77 10.40 20.04
N HIS A 254 7.44 11.53 20.25
CA HIS A 254 6.76 12.83 20.44
C HIS A 254 7.08 13.86 19.36
N GLN A 255 8.19 13.69 18.64
CA GLN A 255 8.61 14.64 17.62
C GLN A 255 7.84 14.40 16.31
N ARG A 256 7.58 15.49 15.58
CA ARG A 256 6.86 15.49 14.31
C ARG A 256 7.43 16.50 13.30
N GLN A 257 8.73 16.78 13.39
CA GLN A 257 9.39 17.80 12.56
C GLN A 257 9.40 17.40 11.09
N LEU A 258 9.86 16.19 10.79
CA LEU A 258 9.89 15.64 9.44
C LEU A 258 8.46 15.45 8.91
N LEU A 259 7.56 14.84 9.70
CA LEU A 259 6.17 14.63 9.34
C LEU A 259 5.49 15.93 8.90
N ASN A 260 5.65 17.01 9.69
CA ASN A 260 5.07 18.32 9.38
C ASN A 260 5.65 18.93 8.10
N ALA A 261 6.94 18.75 7.84
CA ALA A 261 7.57 19.19 6.60
C ALA A 261 7.03 18.41 5.38
N LEU A 262 6.85 17.10 5.53
CA LEU A 262 6.27 16.24 4.49
C LEU A 262 4.80 16.59 4.21
N ILE A 263 3.98 16.84 5.25
CA ILE A 263 2.58 17.26 5.08
C ILE A 263 2.51 18.56 4.27
N LYS A 264 3.35 19.54 4.60
CA LYS A 264 3.43 20.80 3.81
C LYS A 264 3.83 20.54 2.35
N GLY A 265 4.80 19.65 2.12
CA GLY A 265 5.21 19.28 0.76
C GLY A 265 4.11 18.58 -0.04
N LEU A 266 3.26 17.77 0.61
CA LEU A 266 2.13 17.11 -0.04
C LEU A 266 0.99 18.07 -0.40
N THR A 267 0.79 19.14 0.36
CA THR A 267 -0.27 20.14 0.10
C THR A 267 0.16 21.22 -0.89
N ALA A 268 1.44 21.34 -1.19
CA ALA A 268 1.98 22.31 -2.13
C ALA A 268 2.09 21.77 -3.58
N CYS A 269 1.83 20.49 -3.78
CA CYS A 269 1.78 19.83 -5.07
C CYS A 269 0.34 19.63 -5.53
#